data_ace44f9214338dd054ab3c95752fbe4e
#
_entry.id   ace44f9214338dd054ab3c95752fbe4e
#
_cell.length_a   1.000
_cell.length_b   1.000
_cell.length_c   1.000
_cell.angle_alpha   90.00
_cell.angle_beta   90.00
_cell.angle_gamma   90.00
#
_symmetry.space_group_name_H-M   'P 1'
#
loop_
_entity.id
_entity.type
_entity.pdbx_description
1 polymer ?
#
loop_
_entity_poly.entity_id
_entity_poly.type
_entity_poly.pdbx_seq_one_letter_code
_entity_poly.pdbx_strand_id
1 'polypeptide(L)'
;DQIGTPTYTYDLARLLVDMIETEKYGYYHATNEGGYISWYDFTCEIYRQAGYDTEVVPVTTEEYGMSKASRPFNSRLDKSKLKENGFEPLPIWQDALSRYLEEIKDEI
;
A
#
# COMPACT_ATOMS: atom_id res chain seq x y z
N ASP A 1 6.80 10.68 9.12
CA ASP A 1 7.38 9.66 10.00
C ASP A 1 6.49 8.41 10.17
N GLN A 2 5.35 8.36 9.50
CA GLN A 2 4.51 7.17 9.50
C GLN A 2 4.96 6.24 8.36
N ILE A 3 5.17 4.97 8.68
CA ILE A 3 5.75 3.99 7.78
C ILE A 3 4.83 2.78 7.63
N GLY A 4 4.62 2.33 6.41
CA GLY A 4 3.84 1.15 6.09
C GLY A 4 4.00 0.77 4.63
N THR A 5 3.07 0.02 4.09
CA THR A 5 3.04 -0.31 2.66
C THR A 5 1.63 -0.11 2.14
N PRO A 6 1.48 0.57 0.98
CA PRO A 6 0.14 0.76 0.40
C PRO A 6 -0.43 -0.55 -0.11
N THR A 7 -1.75 -0.60 -0.25
CA THR A 7 -2.46 -1.78 -0.74
C THR A 7 -3.43 -1.37 -1.83
N TYR A 8 -3.28 -1.96 -3.02
CA TYR A 8 -4.20 -1.76 -4.12
C TYR A 8 -5.37 -2.75 -3.97
N THR A 9 -6.58 -2.27 -3.95
CA THR A 9 -7.77 -3.09 -3.71
C THR A 9 -7.98 -4.16 -4.78
N TYR A 10 -7.60 -3.90 -6.03
CA TYR A 10 -7.67 -4.89 -7.10
C TYR A 10 -6.81 -6.13 -6.76
N ASP A 11 -5.59 -5.90 -6.31
CA ASP A 11 -4.67 -6.98 -5.95
C ASP A 11 -5.16 -7.73 -4.71
N LEU A 12 -5.70 -7.00 -3.73
CA LEU A 12 -6.26 -7.62 -2.52
C LEU A 12 -7.48 -8.49 -2.87
N ALA A 13 -8.32 -8.02 -3.78
CA ALA A 13 -9.49 -8.77 -4.22
C ALA A 13 -9.09 -10.11 -4.86
N ARG A 14 -8.03 -10.11 -5.69
CA ARG A 14 -7.50 -11.35 -6.27
C ARG A 14 -7.09 -12.34 -5.19
N LEU A 15 -6.36 -11.85 -4.18
CA LEU A 15 -5.93 -12.70 -3.06
C LEU A 15 -7.13 -13.27 -2.30
N LEU A 16 -8.15 -12.46 -2.06
CA LEU A 16 -9.36 -12.91 -1.37
C LEU A 16 -10.07 -14.03 -2.14
N VAL A 17 -10.15 -13.91 -3.47
CA VAL A 17 -10.72 -14.97 -4.31
C VAL A 17 -9.92 -16.26 -4.18
N ASP A 18 -8.59 -16.15 -4.22
CA ASP A 18 -7.73 -17.32 -4.04
C ASP A 18 -7.95 -17.98 -2.66
N MET A 19 -8.10 -17.16 -1.63
CA MET A 19 -8.30 -17.66 -0.26
C MET A 19 -9.63 -18.38 -0.07
N ILE A 20 -10.72 -17.85 -0.61
CA ILE A 20 -12.05 -18.45 -0.40
C ILE A 20 -12.21 -19.78 -1.13
N GLU A 21 -11.33 -20.10 -2.06
CA GLU A 21 -11.29 -21.39 -2.74
C GLU A 21 -10.54 -22.45 -1.94
N THR A 22 -10.03 -22.12 -0.76
CA THR A 22 -9.27 -23.01 0.11
C THR A 22 -9.92 -23.13 1.49
N GLU A 23 -9.46 -24.07 2.28
CA GLU A 23 -9.85 -24.21 3.68
C GLU A 23 -8.74 -23.74 4.64
N LYS A 24 -7.81 -22.93 4.16
CA LYS A 24 -6.68 -22.40 4.93
C LYS A 24 -7.10 -21.17 5.73
N TYR A 25 -8.02 -21.38 6.67
CA TYR A 25 -8.64 -20.33 7.45
C TYR A 25 -7.66 -19.70 8.43
N GLY A 26 -8.00 -18.51 8.91
CA GLY A 26 -7.24 -17.80 9.93
C GLY A 26 -7.06 -16.32 9.61
N TYR A 27 -6.25 -15.68 10.43
CA TYR A 27 -5.91 -14.27 10.24
C TYR A 27 -4.66 -14.17 9.37
N TYR A 28 -4.72 -13.29 8.38
CA TYR A 28 -3.61 -13.02 7.47
C TYR A 28 -3.39 -11.52 7.36
N HIS A 29 -2.13 -11.11 7.26
CA HIS A 29 -1.79 -9.74 6.89
C HIS A 29 -1.47 -9.69 5.41
N ALA A 30 -2.00 -8.69 4.71
CA ALA A 30 -1.79 -8.56 3.27
C ALA A 30 -1.67 -7.09 2.88
N THR A 31 -0.61 -6.78 2.16
CA THR A 31 -0.40 -5.50 1.48
C THR A 31 0.35 -5.81 0.19
N ASN A 32 0.46 -4.81 -0.70
CA ASN A 32 1.39 -4.97 -1.81
C ASN A 32 2.81 -5.12 -1.28
N GLU A 33 3.67 -5.80 -2.03
CA GLU A 33 5.08 -5.96 -1.71
C GLU A 33 5.86 -4.71 -2.15
N GLY A 34 7.18 -4.71 -2.03
CA GLY A 34 8.03 -3.61 -2.46
C GLY A 34 8.62 -2.80 -1.32
N GLY A 35 8.55 -3.32 -0.09
CA GLY A 35 9.15 -2.71 1.09
C GLY A 35 8.24 -1.71 1.77
N TYR A 36 8.77 -1.10 2.81
CA TYR A 36 8.03 -0.17 3.66
C TYR A 36 8.42 1.26 3.32
N ILE A 37 7.42 2.15 3.26
CA ILE A 37 7.65 3.54 2.87
C ILE A 37 6.88 4.50 3.76
N SER A 38 7.34 5.75 3.80
CA SER A 38 6.61 6.85 4.44
C SER A 38 5.55 7.41 3.50
N TRP A 39 4.60 8.14 4.05
CA TRP A 39 3.62 8.87 3.25
C TRP A 39 4.30 9.90 2.34
N TYR A 40 5.41 10.49 2.81
CA TYR A 40 6.20 11.42 1.99
C TYR A 40 6.73 10.74 0.74
N ASP A 41 7.41 9.59 0.91
CA ASP A 41 7.99 8.86 -0.22
C ASP A 41 6.91 8.37 -1.18
N PHE A 42 5.80 7.90 -0.65
CA PHE A 42 4.67 7.45 -1.46
C PHE A 42 4.11 8.59 -2.30
N THR A 43 3.93 9.77 -1.70
CA THR A 43 3.43 10.95 -2.39
C THR A 43 4.40 11.40 -3.49
N CYS A 44 5.70 11.37 -3.21
CA CYS A 44 6.72 11.67 -4.23
C CYS A 44 6.61 10.75 -5.43
N GLU A 45 6.42 9.46 -5.20
CA GLU A 45 6.28 8.49 -6.29
C GLU A 45 4.99 8.70 -7.08
N ILE A 46 3.89 9.04 -6.41
CA ILE A 46 2.61 9.36 -7.07
C ILE A 46 2.82 10.52 -8.05
N TYR A 47 3.42 11.61 -7.59
CA TYR A 47 3.62 12.78 -8.42
C TYR A 47 4.60 12.52 -9.56
N ARG A 48 5.63 11.71 -9.31
CA ARG A 48 6.57 11.32 -10.36
C ARG A 48 5.87 10.54 -11.47
N GLN A 49 5.08 9.54 -11.11
CA GLN A 49 4.38 8.70 -12.10
C GLN A 49 3.26 9.46 -12.81
N ALA A 50 2.57 10.34 -12.11
CA ALA A 50 1.48 11.14 -12.68
C ALA A 50 1.98 12.37 -13.47
N GLY A 51 3.26 12.70 -13.36
CA GLY A 51 3.85 13.82 -14.09
C GLY A 51 3.58 15.19 -13.48
N TYR A 52 3.33 15.26 -12.17
CA TYR A 52 3.10 16.52 -11.48
C TYR A 52 4.40 17.11 -10.93
N ASP A 53 4.50 18.42 -10.96
CA ASP A 53 5.66 19.17 -10.45
C ASP A 53 5.45 19.70 -9.03
N THR A 54 4.34 19.37 -8.40
CA THR A 54 4.01 19.87 -7.06
C THR A 54 5.07 19.47 -6.05
N GLU A 55 5.48 20.43 -5.23
CA GLU A 55 6.44 20.17 -4.17
C GLU A 55 5.82 19.36 -3.04
N VAL A 56 6.53 18.33 -2.58
CA VAL A 56 6.12 17.50 -1.46
C VAL A 56 7.03 17.80 -0.28
N VAL A 57 6.43 18.19 0.85
CA VAL A 57 7.19 18.58 2.04
C VAL A 57 7.09 17.48 3.10
N PRO A 58 8.23 16.89 3.53
CA PRO A 58 8.20 15.91 4.61
C PRO A 58 7.92 16.60 5.95
N VAL A 59 6.98 16.04 6.70
CA VAL A 59 6.64 16.54 8.03
C VAL A 59 6.46 15.38 9.00
N THR A 60 6.62 15.66 10.29
CA THR A 60 6.31 14.66 11.32
C THR A 60 4.80 14.63 11.55
N THR A 61 4.33 13.58 12.23
CA THR A 61 2.92 13.46 12.60
C THR A 61 2.48 14.66 13.46
N GLU A 62 3.35 15.09 14.36
CA GLU A 62 3.10 16.23 15.22
C GLU A 62 2.99 17.53 14.42
N GLU A 63 3.91 17.76 13.48
CA GLU A 63 3.89 18.95 12.62
C GLU A 63 2.65 19.00 11.73
N TYR A 64 2.19 17.85 11.25
CA TYR A 64 0.99 17.77 10.40
C TYR A 64 -0.25 18.23 11.16
N GLY A 65 -0.48 17.66 12.36
CA GLY A 65 -1.51 18.10 13.32
C GLY A 65 -2.95 18.10 12.83
N MET A 66 -3.23 17.69 11.62
CA MET A 66 -4.56 17.80 10.98
C MET A 66 -5.40 16.54 11.08
N SER A 67 -4.81 15.44 11.53
CA SER A 67 -5.53 14.17 11.60
C SER A 67 -6.39 14.11 12.85
N LYS A 68 -7.66 13.75 12.69
CA LYS A 68 -8.57 13.53 13.82
C LYS A 68 -8.33 12.17 14.47
N ALA A 69 -7.74 11.24 13.74
CA ALA A 69 -7.44 9.91 14.25
C ALA A 69 -6.00 9.83 14.71
N SER A 70 -5.79 9.10 15.81
CA SER A 70 -4.44 8.78 16.26
C SER A 70 -3.91 7.63 15.37
N ARG A 71 -2.88 7.91 14.57
CA ARG A 71 -2.29 6.93 13.66
C ARG A 71 -0.98 6.41 14.23
N PRO A 72 -0.68 5.11 14.11
CA PRO A 72 0.62 4.61 14.54
C PRO A 72 1.73 5.13 13.64
N PHE A 73 2.91 5.32 14.21
CA PHE A 73 4.10 5.67 13.42
C PHE A 73 4.54 4.52 12.52
N ASN A 74 4.28 3.29 12.96
CA ASN A 74 4.72 2.09 12.26
C ASN A 74 3.52 1.16 12.08
N SER A 75 3.05 1.06 10.84
CA SER A 75 1.96 0.15 10.47
C SER A 75 2.42 -0.96 9.53
N ARG A 76 3.72 -1.30 9.60
CA ARG A 76 4.28 -2.39 8.82
C ARG A 76 3.65 -3.72 9.24
N LEU A 77 3.40 -4.57 8.26
CA LEU A 77 2.80 -5.89 8.48
C LEU A 77 3.74 -6.99 8.03
N ASP A 78 3.81 -8.05 8.81
CA ASP A 78 4.52 -9.27 8.43
C ASP A 78 3.56 -10.14 7.61
N LYS A 79 3.90 -10.38 6.35
CA LYS A 79 3.06 -11.11 5.40
C LYS A 79 3.55 -12.53 5.13
N SER A 80 4.49 -13.03 5.93
CA SER A 80 5.09 -14.35 5.73
C SER A 80 4.08 -15.49 5.72
N LYS A 81 2.98 -15.35 6.46
CA LYS A 81 1.93 -16.37 6.53
C LYS A 81 1.30 -16.68 5.18
N LEU A 82 1.23 -15.71 4.28
CA LEU A 82 0.72 -15.92 2.93
C LEU A 82 1.55 -16.97 2.20
N LYS A 83 2.87 -16.79 2.17
CA LYS A 83 3.78 -17.74 1.52
C LYS A 83 3.80 -19.09 2.21
N GLU A 84 3.76 -19.10 3.53
CA GLU A 84 3.75 -20.34 4.33
C GLU A 84 2.53 -21.21 4.00
N ASN A 85 1.43 -20.59 3.58
CA ASN A 85 0.20 -21.30 3.22
C ASN A 85 0.02 -21.43 1.69
N GLY A 86 1.04 -21.11 0.91
CA GLY A 86 1.04 -21.31 -0.53
C GLY A 86 0.29 -20.25 -1.34
N PHE A 87 -0.07 -19.13 -0.72
CA PHE A 87 -0.68 -18.02 -1.45
C PHE A 87 0.39 -17.16 -2.13
N GLU A 88 0.09 -16.69 -3.33
CA GLU A 88 0.98 -15.81 -4.05
C GLU A 88 0.95 -14.41 -3.45
N PRO A 89 2.13 -13.80 -3.15
CA PRO A 89 2.16 -12.44 -2.63
C PRO A 89 1.61 -11.45 -3.65
N LEU A 90 1.15 -10.30 -3.17
CA LEU A 90 0.69 -9.24 -4.05
C LEU A 90 1.88 -8.60 -4.78
N PRO A 91 1.66 -8.01 -5.98
CA PRO A 91 2.75 -7.33 -6.70
C PRO A 91 3.35 -6.17 -5.89
N ILE A 92 4.52 -5.69 -6.30
CA ILE A 92 5.14 -4.54 -5.62
C ILE A 92 4.26 -3.31 -5.75
N TRP A 93 4.30 -2.44 -4.73
CA TRP A 93 3.41 -1.28 -4.68
C TRP A 93 3.66 -0.29 -5.83
N GLN A 94 4.90 -0.20 -6.31
CA GLN A 94 5.23 0.69 -7.43
C GLN A 94 4.48 0.29 -8.70
N ASP A 95 4.41 -1.01 -8.98
CA ASP A 95 3.66 -1.55 -10.11
C ASP A 95 2.16 -1.36 -9.91
N ALA A 96 1.68 -1.61 -8.68
CA ALA A 96 0.27 -1.41 -8.34
C ALA A 96 -0.15 0.06 -8.53
N LEU A 97 0.69 0.99 -8.10
CA LEU A 97 0.44 2.41 -8.29
C LEU A 97 0.36 2.76 -9.77
N SER A 98 1.27 2.23 -10.58
CA SER A 98 1.27 2.47 -12.04
C SER A 98 -0.03 1.99 -12.68
N ARG A 99 -0.49 0.79 -12.31
CA ARG A 99 -1.76 0.24 -12.83
C ARG A 99 -2.97 1.05 -12.38
N TYR A 100 -2.97 1.50 -11.14
CA TYR A 100 -4.05 2.33 -10.61
C TYR A 100 -4.13 3.67 -11.33
N LEU A 101 -2.99 4.35 -11.52
CA LEU A 101 -2.95 5.63 -12.22
C LEU A 101 -3.39 5.50 -13.68
N GLU A 102 -3.02 4.40 -14.34
CA GLU A 102 -3.49 4.12 -15.71
C GLU A 102 -5.01 3.94 -15.75
N GLU A 103 -5.57 3.27 -14.75
CA GLU A 103 -7.00 3.02 -14.65
C GLU A 103 -7.81 4.32 -14.48
N ILE A 104 -7.28 5.28 -13.71
CA ILE A 104 -7.99 6.53 -13.40
C ILE A 104 -7.48 7.73 -14.19
N LYS A 105 -6.63 7.52 -15.19
CA LYS A 105 -5.96 8.63 -15.89
C LYS A 105 -6.91 9.68 -16.49
N ASP A 106 -8.12 9.29 -16.82
CA ASP A 106 -9.13 10.20 -17.37
C ASP A 106 -9.85 10.99 -16.28
N GLU A 107 -9.59 10.69 -15.01
CA GLU A 107 -10.23 11.32 -13.85
C GLU A 107 -9.31 12.31 -13.13
N ILE A 108 -8.04 12.38 -13.51
CA ILE A 108 -7.04 13.22 -12.83
C ILE A 108 -6.48 14.32 -13.70
#